data_0667313d9cc82a2be946c7545815495b
#
_entry.id   0667313d9cc82a2be946c7545815495b
#
_cell.length_a   1.000
_cell.length_b   1.000
_cell.length_c   1.000
_cell.angle_alpha   90.00
_cell.angle_beta   90.00
_cell.angle_gamma   90.00
#
_symmetry.space_group_name_H-M   'P 1'
#
loop_
_entity.id
_entity.type
_entity.pdbx_description
1 polymer ?
#
loop_
_entity_poly.entity_id
_entity_poly.type
_entity_poly.pdbx_seq_one_letter_code
_entity_poly.pdbx_strand_id
1 'polypeptide(L)'
;DSLAGFSEFEVPVSYPDANLGRQLSGLAALLAAGMPLHCVSMSADGSYDTHSDQVAEFDGSLKLTCDAILAFQRDLESRGLQDRVLVELWSEFGRRPEENDTGTDHGAAGAAFITGSRATGEMVGEFPGLTTLDEDDNLRHTSDFREMYCSLLEQWLGQDAGPIIPGAGSLGRPKLVRS
;
A
#
# COMPACT_ATOMS: atom_id res chain seq x y z
N ASP A 1 -21.32 -22.69 12.17
CA ASP A 1 -20.21 -23.64 12.42
C ASP A 1 -18.93 -23.32 11.66
N SER A 2 -18.94 -22.34 10.74
CA SER A 2 -17.74 -21.95 9.96
C SER A 2 -16.68 -21.15 10.74
N LEU A 3 -17.00 -20.63 11.91
CA LEU A 3 -16.03 -19.88 12.72
C LEU A 3 -15.22 -20.75 13.70
N ALA A 4 -15.67 -21.97 13.98
CA ALA A 4 -14.97 -22.86 14.91
C ALA A 4 -13.64 -23.42 14.38
N GLY A 5 -13.42 -23.40 13.06
CA GLY A 5 -12.19 -23.85 12.43
C GLY A 5 -11.04 -22.84 12.44
N PHE A 6 -11.29 -21.56 12.82
CA PHE A 6 -10.25 -20.53 12.77
C PHE A 6 -9.22 -20.62 13.89
N SER A 7 -9.54 -21.26 15.00
CA SER A 7 -8.61 -21.45 16.14
C SER A 7 -7.50 -22.47 15.89
N GLU A 8 -7.62 -23.28 14.82
CA GLU A 8 -6.68 -24.37 14.49
C GLU A 8 -5.73 -24.01 13.34
N PHE A 9 -5.81 -22.78 12.78
CA PHE A 9 -4.89 -22.38 11.72
C PHE A 9 -3.50 -22.11 12.30
N GLU A 10 -2.59 -22.99 11.98
CA GLU A 10 -1.17 -22.79 12.24
C GLU A 10 -0.67 -21.52 11.53
N VAL A 11 0.01 -20.66 12.27
CA VAL A 11 0.65 -19.47 11.69
C VAL A 11 2.10 -19.82 11.42
N PRO A 12 2.49 -20.12 10.17
CA PRO A 12 3.81 -20.67 9.85
C PRO A 12 4.91 -19.62 9.90
N VAL A 13 4.56 -18.34 10.10
CA VAL A 13 5.47 -17.20 10.08
C VAL A 13 5.24 -16.34 11.32
N SER A 14 6.32 -15.85 11.91
CA SER A 14 6.24 -14.87 13.01
C SER A 14 5.92 -13.49 12.46
N TYR A 15 4.82 -12.91 12.92
CA TYR A 15 4.44 -11.52 12.66
C TYR A 15 4.91 -10.59 13.79
N PRO A 16 5.16 -9.31 13.50
CA PRO A 16 5.37 -8.32 14.55
C PRO A 16 4.17 -8.28 15.51
N ASP A 17 4.45 -8.11 16.81
CA ASP A 17 3.39 -7.91 17.82
C ASP A 17 2.86 -6.46 17.79
N ALA A 18 2.20 -6.15 16.70
CA ALA A 18 1.58 -4.87 16.40
C ALA A 18 0.19 -5.10 15.81
N ASN A 19 -0.61 -4.05 15.72
CA ASN A 19 -2.00 -4.20 15.25
C ASN A 19 -2.06 -4.70 13.80
N LEU A 20 -1.30 -4.10 12.89
CA LEU A 20 -1.24 -4.52 11.49
C LEU A 20 -0.74 -5.97 11.36
N GLY A 21 0.27 -6.37 12.14
CA GLY A 21 0.78 -7.74 12.14
C GLY A 21 -0.32 -8.76 12.49
N ARG A 22 -1.09 -8.48 13.55
CA ARG A 22 -2.21 -9.35 13.95
C ARG A 22 -3.33 -9.38 12.92
N GLN A 23 -3.66 -8.24 12.31
CA GLN A 23 -4.69 -8.15 11.26
C GLN A 23 -4.27 -8.92 10.00
N LEU A 24 -3.03 -8.78 9.55
CA LEU A 24 -2.51 -9.49 8.38
C LEU A 24 -2.42 -11.00 8.61
N SER A 25 -2.02 -11.44 9.80
CA SER A 25 -2.07 -12.86 10.18
C SER A 25 -3.50 -13.41 10.12
N GLY A 26 -4.47 -12.67 10.66
CA GLY A 26 -5.88 -13.03 10.56
C GLY A 26 -6.39 -13.06 9.13
N LEU A 27 -5.98 -12.10 8.30
CA LEU A 27 -6.33 -12.07 6.87
C LEU A 27 -5.77 -13.28 6.11
N ALA A 28 -4.52 -13.67 6.38
CA ALA A 28 -3.92 -14.87 5.79
C ALA A 28 -4.72 -16.15 6.13
N ALA A 29 -5.17 -16.26 7.38
CA ALA A 29 -6.02 -17.36 7.82
C ALA A 29 -7.40 -17.36 7.12
N LEU A 30 -8.04 -16.20 6.97
CA LEU A 30 -9.30 -16.05 6.25
C LEU A 30 -9.18 -16.44 4.78
N LEU A 31 -8.10 -16.01 4.12
CA LEU A 31 -7.81 -16.35 2.74
C LEU A 31 -7.54 -17.86 2.58
N ALA A 32 -6.80 -18.45 3.52
CA ALA A 32 -6.55 -19.90 3.54
C ALA A 32 -7.83 -20.72 3.76
N ALA A 33 -8.78 -20.19 4.52
CA ALA A 33 -10.11 -20.78 4.71
C ALA A 33 -11.03 -20.61 3.48
N GLY A 34 -10.56 -19.96 2.41
CA GLY A 34 -11.33 -19.77 1.19
C GLY A 34 -12.39 -18.66 1.27
N MET A 35 -12.25 -17.70 2.19
CA MET A 35 -13.17 -16.57 2.27
C MET A 35 -13.10 -15.73 0.97
N PRO A 36 -14.24 -15.39 0.37
CA PRO A 36 -14.31 -14.66 -0.91
C PRO A 36 -14.09 -13.16 -0.69
N LEU A 37 -12.89 -12.78 -0.25
CA LEU A 37 -12.50 -11.40 -0.04
C LEU A 37 -11.91 -10.83 -1.33
N HIS A 38 -12.38 -9.65 -1.75
CA HIS A 38 -11.91 -8.96 -2.95
C HIS A 38 -11.08 -7.71 -2.64
N CYS A 39 -11.44 -6.97 -1.60
CA CYS A 39 -10.73 -5.78 -1.17
C CYS A 39 -10.80 -5.70 0.36
N VAL A 40 -9.67 -5.39 0.96
CA VAL A 40 -9.55 -5.20 2.42
C VAL A 40 -8.72 -3.94 2.65
N SER A 41 -9.17 -3.06 3.53
CA SER A 41 -8.45 -1.86 3.94
C SER A 41 -8.01 -2.00 5.40
N MET A 42 -6.77 -1.64 5.68
CA MET A 42 -6.17 -1.66 7.01
C MET A 42 -5.33 -0.41 7.20
N SER A 43 -5.21 0.03 8.45
CA SER A 43 -4.30 1.11 8.80
C SER A 43 -2.95 0.54 9.26
N ALA A 44 -1.86 1.17 8.84
CA ALA A 44 -0.54 0.88 9.36
C ALA A 44 -0.42 1.31 10.84
N ASP A 45 0.47 0.65 11.57
CA ASP A 45 0.80 1.04 12.94
C ASP A 45 1.71 2.28 12.95
N GLY A 46 1.59 3.09 14.00
CA GLY A 46 2.38 4.29 14.20
C GLY A 46 1.74 5.55 13.63
N SER A 47 2.48 6.63 13.69
CA SER A 47 2.08 7.92 13.11
C SER A 47 2.92 8.22 11.87
N TYR A 48 2.25 8.54 10.77
CA TYR A 48 2.88 9.03 9.54
C TYR A 48 2.59 10.51 9.31
N ASP A 49 1.76 11.10 10.17
CA ASP A 49 1.49 12.55 10.17
C ASP A 49 2.48 13.28 11.08
N THR A 50 3.74 13.24 10.66
CA THR A 50 4.89 13.68 11.48
C THR A 50 5.24 15.15 11.20
N HIS A 51 4.71 16.05 12.04
CA HIS A 51 5.05 17.48 12.04
C HIS A 51 6.23 17.82 12.98
N SER A 52 6.64 16.86 13.82
CA SER A 52 7.81 16.93 14.70
C SER A 52 8.43 15.55 14.85
N ASP A 53 9.70 15.48 15.22
CA ASP A 53 10.45 14.23 15.44
C ASP A 53 10.33 13.20 14.31
N GLN A 54 10.13 13.67 13.08
CA GLN A 54 9.78 12.85 11.91
C GLN A 54 10.78 11.71 11.68
N VAL A 55 12.07 11.97 11.80
CA VAL A 55 13.09 10.95 11.51
C VAL A 55 12.94 9.76 12.45
N ALA A 56 12.76 9.99 13.74
CA ALA A 56 12.65 8.93 14.73
C ALA A 56 11.30 8.19 14.66
N GLU A 57 10.20 8.91 14.53
CA GLU A 57 8.86 8.33 14.48
C GLU A 57 8.60 7.57 13.18
N PHE A 58 9.02 8.14 12.06
CA PHE A 58 8.81 7.54 10.74
C PHE A 58 9.62 6.27 10.56
N ASP A 59 10.88 6.24 11.01
CA ASP A 59 11.74 5.05 10.87
C ASP A 59 11.14 3.85 11.62
N GLY A 60 10.73 4.05 12.87
CA GLY A 60 10.07 3.02 13.67
C GLY A 60 8.77 2.51 13.08
N SER A 61 7.89 3.43 12.66
CA SER A 61 6.60 3.11 12.06
C SER A 61 6.76 2.39 10.72
N LEU A 62 7.65 2.87 9.86
CA LEU A 62 7.93 2.26 8.57
C LEU A 62 8.50 0.85 8.72
N LYS A 63 9.42 0.66 9.67
CA LYS A 63 9.98 -0.66 9.97
C LYS A 63 8.88 -1.65 10.37
N LEU A 64 8.00 -1.30 11.30
CA LEU A 64 6.89 -2.16 11.73
C LEU A 64 5.97 -2.52 10.55
N THR A 65 5.63 -1.56 9.72
CA THR A 65 4.79 -1.76 8.54
C THR A 65 5.46 -2.70 7.54
N CYS A 66 6.73 -2.47 7.22
CA CYS A 66 7.48 -3.32 6.30
C CYS A 66 7.65 -4.75 6.83
N ASP A 67 7.95 -4.91 8.12
CA ASP A 67 8.09 -6.23 8.75
C ASP A 67 6.76 -7.00 8.72
N ALA A 68 5.64 -6.33 8.97
CA ALA A 68 4.32 -6.94 8.92
C ALA A 68 3.94 -7.40 7.50
N ILE A 69 4.18 -6.57 6.49
CA ILE A 69 3.93 -6.90 5.08
C ILE A 69 4.84 -8.03 4.61
N LEU A 70 6.11 -8.02 5.00
CA LEU A 70 7.05 -9.10 4.67
C LEU A 70 6.63 -10.43 5.29
N ALA A 71 6.18 -10.42 6.57
CA ALA A 71 5.65 -11.59 7.22
C ALA A 71 4.40 -12.12 6.51
N PHE A 72 3.49 -11.21 6.11
CA PHE A 72 2.29 -11.55 5.36
C PHE A 72 2.61 -12.18 4.00
N GLN A 73 3.55 -11.61 3.26
CA GLN A 73 4.00 -12.17 1.98
C GLN A 73 4.53 -13.60 2.15
N ARG A 74 5.37 -13.83 3.17
CA ARG A 74 5.93 -15.16 3.47
C ARG A 74 4.86 -16.17 3.91
N ASP A 75 3.86 -15.72 4.65
CA ASP A 75 2.73 -16.56 5.06
C ASP A 75 1.91 -16.97 3.83
N LEU A 76 1.60 -16.02 2.94
CA LEU A 76 0.93 -16.32 1.67
C LEU A 76 1.73 -17.31 0.80
N GLU A 77 3.04 -17.14 0.71
CA GLU A 77 3.93 -18.05 -0.02
C GLU A 77 3.90 -19.46 0.56
N SER A 78 3.95 -19.59 1.88
CA SER A 78 3.90 -20.88 2.56
C SER A 78 2.59 -21.63 2.32
N ARG A 79 1.51 -20.90 2.01
CA ARG A 79 0.17 -21.43 1.72
C ARG A 79 -0.13 -21.55 0.22
N GLY A 80 0.77 -21.13 -0.66
CA GLY A 80 0.54 -21.11 -2.11
C GLY A 80 -0.52 -20.07 -2.55
N LEU A 81 -0.68 -19.00 -1.77
CA LEU A 81 -1.67 -17.93 -2.00
C LEU A 81 -1.08 -16.62 -2.54
N GLN A 82 0.26 -16.55 -2.70
CA GLN A 82 0.97 -15.33 -3.07
C GLN A 82 0.48 -14.68 -4.37
N ASP A 83 0.00 -15.49 -5.33
CA ASP A 83 -0.47 -14.99 -6.63
C ASP A 83 -1.91 -14.43 -6.59
N ARG A 84 -2.56 -14.53 -5.44
CA ARG A 84 -3.95 -14.11 -5.24
C ARG A 84 -4.08 -12.80 -4.49
N VAL A 85 -2.97 -12.24 -4.03
CA VAL A 85 -2.96 -11.03 -3.22
C VAL A 85 -2.01 -10.00 -3.82
N LEU A 86 -2.49 -8.79 -3.91
CA LEU A 86 -1.72 -7.60 -4.22
C LEU A 86 -1.92 -6.61 -3.07
N VAL A 87 -0.85 -6.04 -2.57
CA VAL A 87 -0.90 -5.06 -1.48
C VAL A 87 -0.55 -3.69 -2.04
N GLU A 88 -1.42 -2.73 -1.81
CA GLU A 88 -1.18 -1.31 -2.06
C GLU A 88 -0.91 -0.60 -0.74
N LEU A 89 0.18 0.16 -0.69
CA LEU A 89 0.47 1.10 0.39
C LEU A 89 0.35 2.50 -0.17
N TRP A 90 -0.46 3.31 0.48
CA TRP A 90 -0.73 4.68 0.05
C TRP A 90 -0.91 5.60 1.25
N SER A 91 -0.84 6.89 1.03
CA SER A 91 -1.16 7.93 2.01
C SER A 91 -2.09 8.95 1.37
N GLU A 92 -2.98 9.53 2.16
CA GLU A 92 -3.95 10.55 1.72
C GLU A 92 -3.30 11.89 1.41
N PHE A 93 -2.07 12.14 1.85
CA PHE A 93 -1.32 13.36 1.58
C PHE A 93 0.14 13.07 1.27
N GLY A 94 0.78 14.01 0.58
CA GLY A 94 2.22 14.07 0.42
C GLY A 94 2.87 14.98 1.46
N ARG A 95 4.17 15.20 1.33
CA ARG A 95 4.94 16.10 2.21
C ARG A 95 5.61 17.20 1.40
N ARG A 96 5.74 18.39 2.00
CA ARG A 96 6.61 19.45 1.48
C ARG A 96 8.07 19.04 1.63
N PRO A 97 8.96 19.48 0.72
CA PRO A 97 10.39 19.21 0.84
C PRO A 97 11.07 20.03 1.93
N GLU A 98 10.47 21.16 2.33
CA GLU A 98 10.99 22.03 3.37
C GLU A 98 10.71 21.45 4.76
N GLU A 99 11.75 21.44 5.59
CA GLU A 99 11.65 21.03 6.99
C GLU A 99 10.92 22.13 7.79
N ASN A 100 9.96 21.72 8.60
CA ASN A 100 9.24 22.55 9.56
C ASN A 100 9.59 22.09 10.97
N ASP A 101 10.49 22.81 11.64
CA ASP A 101 11.09 22.44 12.94
C ASP A 101 11.84 21.10 12.86
N THR A 102 11.21 19.97 13.21
CA THR A 102 11.79 18.62 13.17
C THR A 102 10.91 17.65 12.36
N GLY A 103 10.01 18.17 11.57
CA GLY A 103 9.11 17.45 10.69
C GLY A 103 8.91 18.16 9.36
N THR A 104 7.81 17.89 8.69
CA THR A 104 7.43 18.56 7.43
C THR A 104 5.93 18.80 7.38
N ASP A 105 5.51 19.83 6.67
CA ASP A 105 4.10 20.08 6.40
C ASP A 105 3.55 19.17 5.29
N HIS A 106 2.23 19.05 5.22
CA HIS A 106 1.55 18.35 4.13
C HIS A 106 1.84 19.03 2.79
N GLY A 107 1.96 18.25 1.74
CA GLY A 107 2.22 18.68 0.38
C GLY A 107 1.38 17.95 -0.66
N ALA A 108 1.53 18.35 -1.91
CA ALA A 108 0.69 17.89 -3.01
C ALA A 108 1.11 16.53 -3.61
N ALA A 109 2.36 16.11 -3.45
CA ALA A 109 2.87 14.89 -4.06
C ALA A 109 3.45 13.92 -3.03
N GLY A 110 3.23 12.64 -3.27
CA GLY A 110 3.70 11.55 -2.43
C GLY A 110 4.07 10.33 -3.25
N ALA A 111 4.33 9.21 -2.59
CA ALA A 111 4.61 7.93 -3.20
C ALA A 111 3.60 6.89 -2.74
N ALA A 112 3.30 5.93 -3.63
CA ALA A 112 2.56 4.73 -3.31
C ALA A 112 3.38 3.50 -3.72
N PHE A 113 3.12 2.38 -3.10
CA PHE A 113 3.84 1.13 -3.38
C PHE A 113 2.84 0.02 -3.69
N ILE A 114 3.12 -0.73 -4.74
CA ILE A 114 2.41 -1.97 -5.06
C ILE A 114 3.37 -3.13 -4.83
N THR A 115 3.00 -4.05 -3.95
CA THR A 115 3.81 -5.23 -3.62
C THR A 115 3.01 -6.52 -3.69
N GLY A 116 3.70 -7.61 -3.92
CA GLY A 116 3.14 -8.94 -4.12
C GLY A 116 3.84 -9.66 -5.28
N SER A 117 3.67 -10.97 -5.40
CA SER A 117 4.33 -11.77 -6.45
C SER A 117 3.96 -11.34 -7.87
N ARG A 118 2.76 -10.78 -8.04
CA ARG A 118 2.24 -10.30 -9.32
C ARG A 118 2.55 -8.82 -9.60
N ALA A 119 3.15 -8.08 -8.67
CA ALA A 119 3.59 -6.71 -8.93
C ALA A 119 4.74 -6.70 -9.95
N THR A 120 4.76 -5.70 -10.85
CA THR A 120 5.82 -5.59 -11.87
C THR A 120 7.19 -5.36 -11.25
N GLY A 121 7.26 -4.67 -10.12
CA GLY A 121 8.51 -4.29 -9.46
C GLY A 121 9.25 -3.16 -10.18
N GLU A 122 8.54 -2.39 -10.98
CA GLU A 122 9.07 -1.26 -11.73
C GLU A 122 8.69 0.06 -11.06
N MET A 123 9.54 1.07 -11.21
CA MET A 123 9.19 2.44 -10.85
C MET A 123 8.28 3.02 -11.94
N VAL A 124 7.14 3.56 -11.53
CA VAL A 124 6.17 4.22 -12.40
C VAL A 124 6.11 5.70 -12.05
N GLY A 125 6.16 6.56 -13.07
CA GLY A 125 6.29 8.01 -12.91
C GLY A 125 7.75 8.44 -12.83
N GLU A 126 7.95 9.71 -12.54
CA GLU A 126 9.27 10.34 -12.46
C GLU A 126 9.45 10.95 -11.07
N PHE A 127 10.67 10.92 -10.57
CA PHE A 127 10.98 11.66 -9.36
C PHE A 127 10.85 13.17 -9.63
N PRO A 128 10.01 13.91 -8.88
CA PRO A 128 9.69 15.31 -9.19
C PRO A 128 10.88 16.28 -8.99
N GLY A 129 11.94 15.82 -8.32
CA GLY A 129 13.03 16.67 -7.87
C GLY A 129 12.65 17.50 -6.63
N LEU A 130 13.66 18.12 -6.02
CA LEU A 130 13.47 18.95 -4.82
C LEU A 130 13.64 20.45 -5.10
N THR A 131 13.95 20.83 -6.35
CA THR A 131 14.32 22.21 -6.72
C THR A 131 13.31 22.88 -7.63
N THR A 132 12.38 22.14 -8.22
CA THR A 132 11.34 22.68 -9.10
C THR A 132 10.00 22.43 -8.44
N LEU A 133 9.61 23.34 -7.56
CA LEU A 133 8.36 23.27 -6.81
C LEU A 133 7.20 23.94 -7.57
N ASP A 134 5.98 23.75 -7.10
CA ASP A 134 4.82 24.52 -7.57
C ASP A 134 4.76 25.90 -6.91
N GLU A 135 3.69 26.67 -7.19
CA GLU A 135 3.52 28.06 -6.67
C GLU A 135 3.29 28.10 -5.15
N ASP A 136 2.98 26.98 -4.52
CA ASP A 136 2.76 26.84 -3.08
C ASP A 136 3.90 26.09 -2.38
N ASP A 137 5.07 25.99 -3.02
CA ASP A 137 6.27 25.31 -2.55
C ASP A 137 6.08 23.79 -2.30
N ASN A 138 5.13 23.16 -3.01
CA ASN A 138 4.97 21.73 -2.97
C ASN A 138 5.81 21.03 -4.03
N LEU A 139 6.09 19.75 -3.80
CA LEU A 139 6.56 18.86 -4.86
C LEU A 139 5.49 18.76 -5.95
N ARG A 140 5.90 18.86 -7.21
CA ARG A 140 5.00 18.65 -8.34
C ARG A 140 4.70 17.18 -8.50
N HIS A 141 3.42 16.82 -8.59
CA HIS A 141 3.06 15.45 -8.94
C HIS A 141 3.47 15.15 -10.39
N THR A 142 3.97 13.97 -10.64
CA THR A 142 4.41 13.49 -11.97
C THR A 142 3.48 12.44 -12.56
N SER A 143 2.55 11.93 -11.75
CA SER A 143 1.52 10.98 -12.15
C SER A 143 0.21 11.30 -11.42
N ASP A 144 -0.91 11.06 -12.06
CA ASP A 144 -2.22 11.17 -11.43
C ASP A 144 -2.53 9.86 -10.70
N PHE A 145 -2.81 9.91 -9.39
CA PHE A 145 -3.11 8.73 -8.58
C PHE A 145 -4.30 7.91 -9.14
N ARG A 146 -5.21 8.55 -9.87
CA ARG A 146 -6.33 7.86 -10.51
C ARG A 146 -5.89 6.91 -11.61
N GLU A 147 -4.73 7.12 -12.24
CA GLU A 147 -4.15 6.20 -13.22
C GLU A 147 -3.77 4.88 -12.57
N MET A 148 -3.24 4.93 -11.34
CA MET A 148 -2.96 3.73 -10.54
C MET A 148 -4.25 2.96 -10.26
N TYR A 149 -5.31 3.63 -9.79
CA TYR A 149 -6.60 2.98 -9.52
C TYR A 149 -7.25 2.41 -10.79
N CYS A 150 -7.17 3.12 -11.92
CA CYS A 150 -7.61 2.57 -13.19
C CYS A 150 -6.87 1.28 -13.55
N SER A 151 -5.54 1.29 -13.38
CA SER A 151 -4.70 0.11 -13.63
C SER A 151 -5.04 -1.06 -12.71
N LEU A 152 -5.22 -0.82 -11.41
CA LEU A 152 -5.59 -1.87 -10.45
C LEU A 152 -6.97 -2.45 -10.73
N LEU A 153 -7.96 -1.61 -11.06
CA LEU A 153 -9.28 -2.07 -11.47
C LEU A 153 -9.23 -2.98 -12.69
N GLU A 154 -8.51 -2.57 -13.73
CA GLU A 154 -8.49 -3.28 -15.01
C GLU A 154 -7.51 -4.47 -15.02
N GLN A 155 -6.29 -4.30 -14.48
CA GLN A 155 -5.23 -5.32 -14.55
C GLN A 155 -5.35 -6.38 -13.45
N TRP A 156 -5.89 -6.02 -12.29
CA TRP A 156 -5.99 -6.92 -11.14
C TRP A 156 -7.42 -7.43 -10.90
N LEU A 157 -8.39 -6.53 -10.85
CA LEU A 157 -9.77 -6.88 -10.57
C LEU A 157 -10.59 -7.23 -11.82
N GLY A 158 -10.07 -6.97 -13.03
CA GLY A 158 -10.76 -7.25 -14.28
C GLY A 158 -12.04 -6.43 -14.47
N GLN A 159 -12.11 -5.23 -13.86
CA GLN A 159 -13.25 -4.34 -13.89
C GLN A 159 -12.96 -3.11 -14.76
N ASP A 160 -13.93 -2.64 -15.53
CA ASP A 160 -13.81 -1.39 -16.27
C ASP A 160 -13.73 -0.20 -15.30
N ALA A 161 -12.69 0.62 -15.44
CA ALA A 161 -12.51 1.81 -14.63
C ALA A 161 -13.46 2.95 -15.01
N GLY A 162 -14.00 2.95 -16.24
CA GLY A 162 -14.82 4.03 -16.80
C GLY A 162 -16.00 4.45 -15.92
N PRO A 163 -16.83 3.52 -15.45
CA PRO A 163 -17.97 3.84 -14.58
C PRO A 163 -17.58 4.23 -13.14
N ILE A 164 -16.35 3.93 -12.71
CA ILE A 164 -15.92 4.01 -11.32
C ILE A 164 -15.06 5.25 -11.07
N ILE A 165 -14.10 5.52 -11.95
CA ILE A 165 -13.13 6.60 -11.80
C ILE A 165 -13.51 7.80 -12.68
N PRO A 166 -13.78 8.97 -12.08
CA PRO A 166 -14.07 10.18 -12.86
C PRO A 166 -12.92 10.53 -13.82
N GLY A 167 -13.27 10.70 -15.11
CA GLY A 167 -12.28 11.04 -16.13
C GLY A 167 -11.42 9.88 -16.62
N ALA A 168 -11.74 8.64 -16.29
CA ALA A 168 -10.95 7.46 -16.63
C ALA A 168 -10.59 7.35 -18.12
N GLY A 169 -11.43 7.84 -19.02
CA GLY A 169 -11.17 7.80 -20.46
C GLY A 169 -9.96 8.62 -20.94
N SER A 170 -9.52 9.59 -20.16
CA SER A 170 -8.34 10.42 -20.45
C SER A 170 -7.11 10.08 -19.61
N LEU A 171 -7.23 9.15 -18.67
CA LEU A 171 -6.17 8.75 -17.77
C LEU A 171 -5.33 7.61 -18.36
N GLY A 172 -4.04 7.59 -18.04
CA GLY A 172 -3.13 6.51 -18.40
C GLY A 172 -3.45 5.17 -17.71
N ARG A 173 -2.78 4.13 -18.17
CA ARG A 173 -2.86 2.77 -17.62
C ARG A 173 -1.45 2.23 -17.41
N PRO A 174 -0.70 2.76 -16.42
CA PRO A 174 0.63 2.23 -16.16
C PRO A 174 0.56 0.72 -15.87
N LYS A 175 1.58 -0.01 -16.32
CA LYS A 175 1.64 -1.44 -16.09
C LYS A 175 2.09 -1.71 -14.66
N LEU A 176 1.19 -2.14 -13.81
CA LEU A 176 1.43 -2.42 -12.38
C LEU A 176 1.47 -3.92 -12.08
N VAL A 177 0.78 -4.74 -12.90
CA VAL A 177 0.57 -6.15 -12.64
C VAL A 177 1.16 -6.99 -13.77
N ARG A 178 1.88 -8.05 -13.40
CA ARG A 178 2.37 -9.07 -14.35
C ARG A 178 1.21 -9.93 -14.84
N SER A 179 1.22 -10.22 -16.11
CA SER A 179 0.29 -11.18 -16.73
C SER A 179 0.55 -12.62 -16.27
#